data_124efbb982ab13a0e87eab692c93b8dc
#
_entry.id   124efbb982ab13a0e87eab692c93b8dc
#
_cell.length_a   1.000
_cell.length_b   1.000
_cell.length_c   1.000
_cell.angle_alpha   90.00
_cell.angle_beta   90.00
_cell.angle_gamma   90.00
#
_symmetry.space_group_name_H-M   'P 1'
#
loop_
_entity.id
_entity.type
_entity.pdbx_description
1 polymer ?
#
loop_
_entity_poly.entity_id
_entity_poly.type
_entity_poly.pdbx_seq_one_letter_code
_entity_poly.pdbx_strand_id
1 'polypeptide(L)'
;MRLVLSDLWGFVKAEFRGGAKVSDSSLLHTPLTFESEATSNTSVVHLLAAPTAATSLTSTKNRSEDISAGQDVYIAYPDTPCYLRPAIVRDTVLGVFDYADLVRVVATQDHWVRVANDTLEGWTERTHLTTSRNDVQPTFSSGEVYDADDPETLKLRTWIRDEFGVAALRLPALNCEYVWFQMMQKQSVFNWPPLRPRTPGRWSELLRPESSVLVSAVPMTGSIMEYDDEQKTAELWYVESVTPEESVTISGFTGEDKGFYIVKTLTKDEWTKLQPRYIIKK
;
A
#
# COMPACT_ATOMS: atom_id res chain seq x y z
N MET A 1 -26.82 -17.18 -23.78
CA MET A 1 -27.51 -16.67 -22.59
C MET A 1 -26.62 -15.54 -22.05
N ARG A 2 -26.92 -14.28 -22.38
CA ARG A 2 -26.15 -13.10 -21.96
C ARG A 2 -26.79 -12.61 -20.66
N LEU A 3 -26.13 -12.78 -19.51
CA LEU A 3 -26.50 -12.12 -18.27
C LEU A 3 -25.88 -10.70 -18.27
N VAL A 4 -26.76 -9.75 -18.15
CA VAL A 4 -26.46 -8.31 -18.19
C VAL A 4 -25.87 -7.91 -16.83
N LEU A 5 -24.65 -7.35 -16.82
CA LEU A 5 -23.90 -6.86 -15.67
C LEU A 5 -24.43 -5.53 -15.09
N SER A 6 -25.70 -5.18 -15.33
CA SER A 6 -26.29 -3.90 -14.91
C SER A 6 -26.83 -3.87 -13.47
N ASP A 7 -27.01 -5.04 -12.83
CA ASP A 7 -27.72 -5.09 -11.53
C ASP A 7 -26.81 -5.02 -10.29
N LEU A 8 -25.49 -5.15 -10.45
CA LEU A 8 -24.55 -5.09 -9.33
C LEU A 8 -24.26 -3.66 -8.86
N TRP A 9 -24.45 -2.65 -9.72
CA TRP A 9 -24.23 -1.23 -9.38
C TRP A 9 -25.37 -0.60 -8.60
N GLY A 10 -26.54 -1.22 -8.60
CA GLY A 10 -27.71 -0.78 -7.83
C GLY A 10 -27.60 -1.00 -6.32
N PHE A 11 -26.90 -2.05 -5.91
CA PHE A 11 -26.84 -2.46 -4.49
C PHE A 11 -25.91 -1.58 -3.64
N VAL A 12 -24.82 -1.09 -4.20
CA VAL A 12 -23.86 -0.23 -3.48
C VAL A 12 -24.36 1.20 -3.27
N LYS A 13 -25.34 1.66 -4.06
CA LYS A 13 -25.94 3.01 -3.91
C LYS A 13 -27.09 3.08 -2.90
N ALA A 14 -27.62 1.97 -2.44
CA ALA A 14 -28.80 1.96 -1.57
C ALA A 14 -28.48 2.11 -0.06
N GLU A 15 -27.28 1.73 0.38
CA GLU A 15 -26.91 1.80 1.81
C GLU A 15 -26.41 3.18 2.28
N PHE A 16 -26.11 4.13 1.38
CA PHE A 16 -25.65 5.48 1.75
C PHE A 16 -26.77 6.56 1.76
N ARG A 17 -28.05 6.17 1.68
CA ARG A 17 -29.18 7.09 1.79
C ARG A 17 -30.06 6.87 3.03
N GLY A 18 -29.42 6.73 4.18
CA GLY A 18 -30.06 6.86 5.48
C GLY A 18 -29.94 8.31 6.00
N GLY A 19 -30.58 9.23 5.32
CA GLY A 19 -30.69 10.62 5.78
C GLY A 19 -31.68 10.73 6.92
N ALA A 20 -31.18 10.93 8.14
CA ALA A 20 -32.01 11.37 9.27
C ALA A 20 -32.57 12.77 8.97
N LYS A 21 -33.89 12.87 8.96
CA LYS A 21 -34.61 14.14 9.01
C LYS A 21 -34.32 14.83 10.34
N VAL A 22 -33.55 15.91 10.32
CA VAL A 22 -33.50 16.83 11.46
C VAL A 22 -34.64 17.81 11.29
N SER A 23 -35.58 17.77 12.24
CA SER A 23 -36.65 18.72 12.37
C SER A 23 -36.09 20.05 12.88
N ASP A 24 -36.52 21.14 12.21
CA ASP A 24 -36.40 22.51 12.67
C ASP A 24 -36.86 22.68 14.12
N SER A 25 -36.03 23.25 14.97
CA SER A 25 -36.50 24.09 16.07
C SER A 25 -35.47 25.18 16.36
N SER A 26 -35.92 26.37 16.04
CA SER A 26 -35.38 27.67 16.45
C SER A 26 -35.06 27.70 17.94
N LEU A 27 -33.88 28.23 18.33
CA LEU A 27 -33.71 28.97 19.58
C LEU A 27 -32.42 29.81 19.59
N LEU A 28 -32.61 31.12 19.53
CA LEU A 28 -31.99 32.21 20.30
C LEU A 28 -30.45 32.37 20.30
N HIS A 29 -30.06 33.44 19.62
CA HIS A 29 -28.83 34.20 19.79
C HIS A 29 -28.63 34.65 21.24
N THR A 30 -27.46 34.36 21.82
CA THR A 30 -26.88 35.11 22.92
C THR A 30 -25.41 35.39 22.58
N PRO A 31 -24.96 36.65 22.57
CA PRO A 31 -23.55 36.98 22.35
C PRO A 31 -22.77 36.81 23.65
N LEU A 32 -21.72 36.01 23.61
CA LEU A 32 -20.72 35.92 24.65
C LEU A 32 -19.69 37.05 24.48
N THR A 33 -19.78 38.03 25.39
CA THR A 33 -18.73 39.04 25.60
C THR A 33 -17.54 38.37 26.30
N PHE A 34 -16.37 38.40 25.67
CA PHE A 34 -15.11 38.06 26.31
C PHE A 34 -14.52 39.31 26.98
N GLU A 35 -14.51 39.32 28.30
CA GLU A 35 -13.69 40.27 29.07
C GLU A 35 -12.25 39.78 29.09
N SER A 36 -11.36 40.69 28.71
CA SER A 36 -9.90 40.53 28.73
C SER A 36 -9.39 40.93 30.11
N GLU A 37 -8.97 39.96 30.90
CA GLU A 37 -8.11 40.26 32.09
C GLU A 37 -6.64 40.04 31.73
N ALA A 38 -5.93 41.16 31.67
CA ALA A 38 -4.47 41.19 31.55
C ALA A 38 -3.86 40.97 32.96
N THR A 39 -3.22 39.85 33.17
CA THR A 39 -2.27 39.68 34.30
C THR A 39 -0.88 39.47 33.76
N SER A 40 -0.06 40.51 33.97
CA SER A 40 1.39 40.50 33.75
C SER A 40 2.06 39.58 34.79
N ASN A 41 2.69 38.50 34.33
CA ASN A 41 3.72 37.78 35.08
C ASN A 41 5.00 37.68 34.23
N THR A 42 5.96 38.50 34.62
CA THR A 42 7.33 38.50 34.15
C THR A 42 8.03 37.25 34.69
N SER A 43 8.16 36.20 33.91
CA SER A 43 9.03 35.06 34.19
C SER A 43 10.20 35.08 33.24
N VAL A 44 11.38 35.24 33.81
CA VAL A 44 12.69 35.17 33.17
C VAL A 44 12.82 33.77 32.54
N VAL A 45 12.76 33.67 31.22
CA VAL A 45 13.02 32.43 30.50
C VAL A 45 14.52 32.38 30.23
N HIS A 46 15.20 31.48 30.92
CA HIS A 46 16.55 31.04 30.54
C HIS A 46 16.50 30.48 29.11
N LEU A 47 17.15 31.16 28.18
CA LEU A 47 17.39 30.69 26.83
C LEU A 47 18.38 29.51 26.90
N LEU A 48 17.86 28.29 27.00
CA LEU A 48 18.62 27.10 26.65
C LEU A 48 18.67 27.03 25.12
N ALA A 49 19.86 27.24 24.58
CA ALA A 49 20.12 27.04 23.16
C ALA A 49 19.76 25.61 22.76
N ALA A 50 18.72 25.48 21.94
CA ALA A 50 18.41 24.23 21.29
C ALA A 50 19.58 23.85 20.36
N PRO A 51 20.02 22.57 20.35
CA PRO A 51 20.96 22.12 19.34
C PRO A 51 20.27 22.23 17.98
N THR A 52 20.83 23.10 17.15
CA THR A 52 20.49 23.18 15.74
C THR A 52 20.88 21.84 15.12
N ALA A 53 19.97 20.89 15.08
CA ALA A 53 20.08 19.74 14.21
C ALA A 53 20.02 20.31 12.79
N ALA A 54 21.20 20.55 12.23
CA ALA A 54 21.35 20.71 10.79
C ALA A 54 20.86 19.39 10.18
N THR A 55 19.57 19.35 9.82
CA THR A 55 19.04 18.37 8.90
C THR A 55 19.83 18.60 7.61
N SER A 56 20.88 17.82 7.43
CA SER A 56 21.55 17.71 6.14
C SER A 56 20.48 17.21 5.19
N LEU A 57 19.91 18.13 4.43
CA LEU A 57 19.27 17.81 3.16
C LEU A 57 20.35 17.09 2.36
N THR A 58 20.42 15.78 2.52
CA THR A 58 21.20 14.92 1.65
C THR A 58 20.68 15.21 0.26
N SER A 59 21.47 15.99 -0.45
CA SER A 59 21.38 16.22 -1.88
C SER A 59 20.83 14.95 -2.52
N THR A 60 19.67 15.05 -3.13
CA THR A 60 19.18 14.12 -4.14
C THR A 60 20.21 14.12 -5.25
N LYS A 61 21.27 13.32 -5.06
CA LYS A 61 22.24 13.00 -6.08
C LYS A 61 21.43 12.50 -7.26
N ASN A 62 21.52 13.17 -8.39
CA ASN A 62 20.79 12.87 -9.62
C ASN A 62 20.88 11.37 -9.92
N ARG A 63 19.84 10.62 -9.54
CA ARG A 63 19.74 9.15 -9.69
C ARG A 63 19.74 8.70 -11.15
N SER A 64 19.65 9.64 -12.08
CA SER A 64 19.47 9.38 -13.50
C SER A 64 20.77 9.38 -14.33
N GLU A 65 21.92 9.70 -13.74
CA GLU A 65 23.15 9.90 -14.54
C GLU A 65 23.80 8.59 -15.03
N ASP A 66 23.50 7.45 -14.39
CA ASP A 66 24.16 6.17 -14.67
C ASP A 66 23.32 5.16 -15.51
N ILE A 67 22.24 5.60 -16.15
CA ILE A 67 21.42 4.71 -16.97
C ILE A 67 22.02 4.55 -18.35
N SER A 68 22.35 3.30 -18.73
CA SER A 68 22.99 2.94 -20.01
C SER A 68 22.28 1.80 -20.71
N ALA A 69 22.49 1.70 -22.04
CA ALA A 69 21.92 0.63 -22.85
C ALA A 69 22.33 -0.78 -22.37
N GLY A 70 21.41 -1.68 -22.36
CA GLY A 70 21.57 -3.06 -21.89
C GLY A 70 21.35 -3.26 -20.38
N GLN A 71 21.12 -2.19 -19.62
CA GLN A 71 20.83 -2.23 -18.20
C GLN A 71 19.35 -2.47 -17.93
N ASP A 72 19.05 -3.17 -16.86
CA ASP A 72 17.70 -3.30 -16.33
C ASP A 72 17.43 -2.19 -15.29
N VAL A 73 16.29 -1.53 -15.41
CA VAL A 73 15.86 -0.41 -14.56
C VAL A 73 14.40 -0.56 -14.18
N TYR A 74 13.97 0.16 -13.17
CA TYR A 74 12.57 0.14 -12.71
C TYR A 74 11.85 1.43 -13.09
N ILE A 75 10.56 1.31 -13.39
CA ILE A 75 9.67 2.45 -13.58
C ILE A 75 9.36 3.06 -12.21
N ALA A 76 9.77 4.31 -11.99
CA ALA A 76 9.71 4.99 -10.69
C ALA A 76 8.42 5.80 -10.47
N TYR A 77 7.58 5.96 -11.49
CA TYR A 77 6.33 6.72 -11.40
C TYR A 77 5.16 5.93 -11.97
N PRO A 78 3.96 6.02 -11.37
CA PRO A 78 2.75 5.43 -11.93
C PRO A 78 2.40 6.09 -13.26
N ASP A 79 1.73 5.32 -14.13
CA ASP A 79 1.24 5.80 -15.43
C ASP A 79 2.32 6.45 -16.30
N THR A 80 3.55 5.93 -16.25
CA THR A 80 4.68 6.45 -17.02
C THR A 80 4.43 6.24 -18.52
N PRO A 81 4.33 7.32 -19.32
CA PRO A 81 4.00 7.21 -20.71
C PRO A 81 5.17 6.63 -21.53
N CYS A 82 4.82 5.77 -22.48
CA CYS A 82 5.71 5.20 -23.50
C CYS A 82 5.46 5.89 -24.82
N TYR A 83 6.45 6.60 -25.35
CA TYR A 83 6.34 7.36 -26.59
C TYR A 83 7.03 6.63 -27.76
N LEU A 84 6.48 6.79 -28.96
CA LEU A 84 7.09 6.28 -30.20
C LEU A 84 8.47 6.92 -30.48
N ARG A 85 8.68 8.16 -30.06
CA ARG A 85 9.90 8.97 -30.28
C ARG A 85 10.24 9.79 -29.03
N PRO A 86 11.48 10.25 -28.86
CA PRO A 86 11.91 11.02 -27.70
C PRO A 86 11.35 12.46 -27.72
N ALA A 87 10.03 12.59 -27.57
CA ALA A 87 9.33 13.88 -27.54
C ALA A 87 7.95 13.70 -26.86
N ILE A 88 7.54 14.69 -26.06
CA ILE A 88 6.19 14.73 -25.47
C ILE A 88 5.20 15.17 -26.54
N VAL A 89 4.70 14.21 -27.31
CA VAL A 89 3.67 14.44 -28.30
C VAL A 89 2.53 13.48 -28.07
N ARG A 90 1.34 13.99 -27.78
CA ARG A 90 0.18 13.20 -27.37
C ARG A 90 -0.15 12.07 -28.35
N ASP A 91 -0.05 12.35 -29.64
CA ASP A 91 -0.38 11.39 -30.70
C ASP A 91 0.69 10.30 -30.89
N THR A 92 1.78 10.33 -30.14
CA THR A 92 2.86 9.36 -30.20
C THR A 92 2.95 8.45 -28.99
N VAL A 93 1.96 8.50 -28.09
CA VAL A 93 1.88 7.60 -26.93
C VAL A 93 1.47 6.21 -27.42
N LEU A 94 2.35 5.23 -27.23
CA LEU A 94 2.13 3.83 -27.56
C LEU A 94 1.36 3.08 -26.47
N GLY A 95 1.52 3.52 -25.22
CA GLY A 95 0.96 2.90 -24.04
C GLY A 95 1.53 3.53 -22.77
N VAL A 96 1.37 2.83 -21.66
CA VAL A 96 1.81 3.25 -20.34
C VAL A 96 2.56 2.10 -19.71
N PHE A 97 3.74 2.38 -19.13
CA PHE A 97 4.46 1.45 -18.28
C PHE A 97 3.91 1.51 -16.87
N ASP A 98 3.89 0.39 -16.26
CA ASP A 98 3.41 0.25 -14.89
C ASP A 98 4.47 0.60 -13.84
N TYR A 99 4.05 1.16 -12.70
CA TYR A 99 4.96 1.44 -11.59
C TYR A 99 5.65 0.17 -11.12
N ALA A 100 6.96 0.28 -10.85
CA ALA A 100 7.84 -0.79 -10.46
C ALA A 100 8.06 -1.89 -11.51
N ASP A 101 7.58 -1.71 -12.75
CA ASP A 101 7.95 -2.61 -13.85
C ASP A 101 9.46 -2.63 -14.03
N LEU A 102 10.01 -3.82 -14.19
CA LEU A 102 11.38 -4.02 -14.63
C LEU A 102 11.42 -3.90 -16.15
N VAL A 103 12.17 -2.94 -16.65
CA VAL A 103 12.32 -2.69 -18.09
C VAL A 103 13.81 -2.67 -18.45
N ARG A 104 14.12 -3.12 -19.68
CA ARG A 104 15.47 -3.11 -20.21
C ARG A 104 15.72 -1.85 -21.02
N VAL A 105 16.82 -1.18 -20.75
CA VAL A 105 17.26 -0.01 -21.52
C VAL A 105 17.77 -0.45 -22.91
N VAL A 106 17.13 0.04 -23.95
CA VAL A 106 17.50 -0.24 -25.36
C VAL A 106 18.44 0.82 -25.89
N ALA A 107 18.14 2.10 -25.59
CA ALA A 107 18.94 3.24 -26.04
C ALA A 107 18.75 4.44 -25.10
N THR A 108 19.69 5.39 -25.16
CA THR A 108 19.61 6.65 -24.42
C THR A 108 19.84 7.82 -25.39
N GLN A 109 19.09 8.90 -25.24
CA GLN A 109 19.26 10.14 -25.99
C GLN A 109 18.91 11.32 -25.08
N ASP A 110 19.89 12.10 -24.69
CA ASP A 110 19.75 13.23 -23.76
C ASP A 110 19.01 12.81 -22.48
N HIS A 111 17.86 13.42 -22.21
CA HIS A 111 16.99 13.10 -21.07
C HIS A 111 15.97 11.98 -21.38
N TRP A 112 16.02 11.40 -22.58
CA TRP A 112 15.14 10.31 -23.00
C TRP A 112 15.85 8.95 -22.91
N VAL A 113 15.08 7.93 -22.55
CA VAL A 113 15.54 6.55 -22.51
C VAL A 113 14.52 5.69 -23.25
N ARG A 114 14.97 4.90 -24.21
CA ARG A 114 14.18 3.87 -24.85
C ARG A 114 14.27 2.62 -24.02
N VAL A 115 13.13 2.15 -23.54
CA VAL A 115 13.02 0.96 -22.70
C VAL A 115 12.05 -0.04 -23.27
N ALA A 116 12.22 -1.31 -22.91
CA ALA A 116 11.35 -2.40 -23.32
C ALA A 116 11.08 -3.37 -22.17
N ASN A 117 9.85 -3.87 -22.13
CA ASN A 117 9.48 -5.10 -21.44
C ASN A 117 8.83 -6.08 -22.43
N ASP A 118 8.24 -7.18 -21.95
CA ASP A 118 7.64 -8.22 -22.78
C ASP A 118 6.45 -7.73 -23.64
N THR A 119 5.85 -6.59 -23.29
CA THR A 119 4.60 -6.10 -23.89
C THR A 119 4.74 -4.78 -24.62
N LEU A 120 5.69 -3.94 -24.23
CA LEU A 120 5.78 -2.56 -24.68
C LEU A 120 7.24 -2.13 -24.85
N GLU A 121 7.54 -1.43 -25.95
CA GLU A 121 8.83 -0.80 -26.18
C GLU A 121 8.65 0.62 -26.72
N GLY A 122 9.39 1.57 -26.15
CA GLY A 122 9.37 2.97 -26.57
C GLY A 122 10.17 3.89 -25.66
N TRP A 123 9.99 5.19 -25.85
CA TRP A 123 10.73 6.23 -25.14
C TRP A 123 9.98 6.73 -23.93
N THR A 124 10.70 6.94 -22.83
CA THR A 124 10.20 7.64 -21.64
C THR A 124 11.26 8.60 -21.13
N GLU A 125 10.88 9.50 -20.24
CA GLU A 125 11.84 10.41 -19.63
C GLU A 125 12.74 9.69 -18.62
N ARG A 126 14.02 10.03 -18.62
CA ARG A 126 15.01 9.45 -17.71
C ARG A 126 14.62 9.62 -16.22
N THR A 127 13.94 10.72 -15.90
CA THR A 127 13.46 11.03 -14.55
C THR A 127 12.42 10.05 -14.03
N HIS A 128 11.75 9.32 -14.92
CA HIS A 128 10.76 8.29 -14.58
C HIS A 128 11.39 6.92 -14.28
N LEU A 129 12.72 6.83 -14.32
CA LEU A 129 13.43 5.56 -14.15
C LEU A 129 14.33 5.57 -12.92
N THR A 130 14.55 4.42 -12.32
CA THR A 130 15.53 4.21 -11.26
C THR A 130 16.26 2.88 -11.44
N THR A 131 17.53 2.84 -11.05
CA THR A 131 18.31 1.60 -11.01
C THR A 131 18.14 0.83 -9.70
N SER A 132 17.53 1.47 -8.70
CA SER A 132 17.37 0.92 -7.36
C SER A 132 15.97 0.36 -7.14
N ARG A 133 15.88 -0.94 -6.88
CA ARG A 133 14.63 -1.58 -6.50
C ARG A 133 14.01 -0.97 -5.23
N ASN A 134 14.84 -0.52 -4.29
CA ASN A 134 14.36 0.08 -3.04
C ASN A 134 13.65 1.42 -3.23
N ASP A 135 13.80 2.05 -4.39
CA ASP A 135 13.10 3.29 -4.69
C ASP A 135 11.62 3.05 -5.03
N VAL A 136 11.27 1.85 -5.46
CA VAL A 136 9.92 1.46 -5.92
C VAL A 136 9.26 0.40 -5.04
N GLN A 137 10.03 -0.38 -4.29
CA GLN A 137 9.48 -1.37 -3.38
C GLN A 137 9.42 -0.83 -1.95
N PRO A 138 8.28 -0.99 -1.25
CA PRO A 138 8.21 -0.66 0.16
C PRO A 138 9.07 -1.62 0.98
N THR A 139 9.72 -1.07 2.01
CA THR A 139 10.49 -1.80 3.00
C THR A 139 10.01 -1.43 4.40
N PHE A 140 9.73 -2.43 5.24
CA PHE A 140 9.20 -2.21 6.58
C PHE A 140 10.13 -2.82 7.62
N SER A 141 10.40 -2.06 8.69
CA SER A 141 11.21 -2.48 9.83
C SER A 141 10.31 -2.79 11.01
N SER A 142 10.48 -3.96 11.62
CA SER A 142 9.67 -4.36 12.78
C SER A 142 9.88 -3.41 13.96
N GLY A 143 8.77 -2.95 14.55
CA GLY A 143 8.77 -1.97 15.63
C GLY A 143 8.57 -0.53 15.21
N GLU A 144 8.41 -0.26 13.92
CA GLU A 144 8.18 1.08 13.37
C GLU A 144 6.71 1.32 13.03
N VAL A 145 6.30 2.60 13.04
CA VAL A 145 4.95 3.05 12.66
C VAL A 145 5.01 3.70 11.30
N TYR A 146 4.08 3.34 10.43
CA TYR A 146 3.98 3.81 9.04
C TYR A 146 2.66 4.55 8.84
N ASP A 147 2.69 5.86 8.97
CA ASP A 147 1.54 6.74 8.79
C ASP A 147 1.11 6.87 7.33
N ALA A 148 0.00 7.58 7.11
CA ALA A 148 -0.58 7.78 5.79
C ALA A 148 0.36 8.43 4.78
N ASP A 149 1.18 9.36 5.25
CA ASP A 149 2.11 10.17 4.44
C ASP A 149 3.53 9.59 4.42
N ASP A 150 3.75 8.46 5.08
CA ASP A 150 5.04 7.78 5.10
C ASP A 150 5.43 7.31 3.68
N PRO A 151 6.68 7.53 3.25
CA PRO A 151 7.14 7.12 1.92
C PRO A 151 6.93 5.64 1.62
N GLU A 152 7.10 4.75 2.62
CA GLU A 152 6.93 3.32 2.43
C GLU A 152 5.44 2.93 2.30
N THR A 153 4.55 3.63 3.03
CA THR A 153 3.09 3.50 2.86
C THR A 153 2.67 3.95 1.46
N LEU A 154 3.22 5.04 0.97
CA LEU A 154 2.93 5.54 -0.38
C LEU A 154 3.42 4.59 -1.46
N LYS A 155 4.64 4.02 -1.32
CA LYS A 155 5.16 3.00 -2.22
C LYS A 155 4.28 1.74 -2.22
N LEU A 156 3.89 1.25 -1.02
CA LEU A 156 2.99 0.10 -0.88
C LEU A 156 1.72 0.30 -1.69
N ARG A 157 1.05 1.44 -1.51
CA ARG A 157 -0.22 1.77 -2.18
C ARG A 157 -0.06 1.95 -3.67
N THR A 158 1.02 2.58 -4.11
CA THR A 158 1.34 2.71 -5.53
C THR A 158 1.56 1.33 -6.16
N TRP A 159 2.20 0.43 -5.43
CA TRP A 159 2.46 -0.94 -5.89
C TRP A 159 1.19 -1.77 -6.06
N ILE A 160 0.31 -1.75 -5.07
CA ILE A 160 -0.93 -2.54 -5.09
C ILE A 160 -2.01 -1.94 -6.00
N ARG A 161 -1.86 -0.70 -6.47
CA ARG A 161 -2.75 -0.02 -7.43
C ARG A 161 -4.22 -0.11 -7.08
N ASP A 162 -4.53 0.31 -5.88
CA ASP A 162 -5.93 0.39 -5.47
C ASP A 162 -6.67 1.44 -6.31
N GLU A 163 -7.87 1.10 -6.75
CA GLU A 163 -8.73 1.99 -7.54
C GLU A 163 -9.15 3.28 -6.81
N PHE A 164 -9.00 3.35 -5.47
CA PHE A 164 -9.23 4.56 -4.70
C PHE A 164 -8.07 5.56 -4.75
N GLY A 165 -6.95 5.17 -5.32
CA GLY A 165 -5.75 6.00 -5.43
C GLY A 165 -5.06 6.25 -4.09
N VAL A 166 -3.75 6.46 -4.16
CA VAL A 166 -2.87 6.67 -3.00
C VAL A 166 -3.29 7.91 -2.19
N ALA A 167 -3.72 8.97 -2.85
CA ALA A 167 -4.03 10.26 -2.24
C ALA A 167 -5.37 10.30 -1.49
N ALA A 168 -6.28 9.37 -1.74
CA ALA A 168 -7.62 9.38 -1.14
C ALA A 168 -7.64 8.87 0.30
N LEU A 169 -6.64 8.10 0.73
CA LEU A 169 -6.61 7.47 2.03
C LEU A 169 -5.66 8.21 2.98
N ARG A 170 -6.25 8.86 3.95
CA ARG A 170 -5.53 9.46 5.10
C ARG A 170 -5.42 8.46 6.27
N LEU A 171 -5.14 7.20 5.94
CA LEU A 171 -5.01 6.14 6.93
C LEU A 171 -3.57 5.64 6.96
N PRO A 172 -3.05 5.23 8.12
CA PRO A 172 -1.80 4.48 8.21
C PRO A 172 -1.84 3.22 7.35
N ALA A 173 -0.68 2.61 7.11
CA ALA A 173 -0.58 1.35 6.38
C ALA A 173 -1.47 0.27 6.99
N LEU A 174 -2.22 -0.46 6.16
CA LEU A 174 -3.17 -1.47 6.58
C LEU A 174 -2.60 -2.88 6.38
N ASN A 175 -2.94 -3.78 7.29
CA ASN A 175 -2.47 -5.16 7.21
C ASN A 175 -2.93 -5.88 5.94
N CYS A 176 -4.16 -5.69 5.53
CA CYS A 176 -4.68 -6.28 4.28
C CYS A 176 -3.93 -5.77 3.03
N GLU A 177 -3.50 -4.50 3.01
CA GLU A 177 -2.67 -3.95 1.93
C GLU A 177 -1.31 -4.65 1.87
N TYR A 178 -0.68 -4.82 3.03
CA TYR A 178 0.62 -5.49 3.15
C TYR A 178 0.56 -6.96 2.73
N VAL A 179 -0.43 -7.69 3.24
CA VAL A 179 -0.62 -9.11 2.89
C VAL A 179 -0.87 -9.26 1.39
N TRP A 180 -1.69 -8.39 0.80
CA TRP A 180 -1.92 -8.35 -0.65
C TRP A 180 -0.62 -8.13 -1.41
N PHE A 181 0.17 -7.13 -1.01
CA PHE A 181 1.47 -6.84 -1.61
C PHE A 181 2.43 -8.04 -1.55
N GLN A 182 2.56 -8.70 -0.39
CA GLN A 182 3.40 -9.88 -0.23
C GLN A 182 2.96 -11.03 -1.15
N MET A 183 1.66 -11.24 -1.28
CA MET A 183 1.13 -12.27 -2.16
C MET A 183 1.40 -11.95 -3.64
N MET A 184 1.26 -10.70 -4.05
CA MET A 184 1.59 -10.27 -5.41
C MET A 184 3.08 -10.45 -5.72
N GLN A 185 3.95 -10.08 -4.80
CA GLN A 185 5.41 -10.19 -5.01
C GLN A 185 5.90 -11.62 -5.20
N LYS A 186 5.38 -12.55 -4.41
CA LYS A 186 5.90 -13.93 -4.38
C LYS A 186 5.21 -14.87 -5.36
N GLN A 187 4.12 -14.42 -5.95
CA GLN A 187 3.34 -15.23 -6.89
C GLN A 187 3.03 -14.39 -8.11
N SER A 188 3.89 -14.45 -9.11
CA SER A 188 3.92 -13.60 -10.32
C SER A 188 2.60 -13.53 -11.10
N VAL A 189 1.61 -14.37 -10.83
CA VAL A 189 0.26 -14.28 -11.38
C VAL A 189 -0.73 -14.53 -10.25
N PHE A 190 -1.28 -13.46 -9.72
CA PHE A 190 -2.26 -13.50 -8.66
C PHE A 190 -3.56 -12.87 -9.15
N ASN A 191 -4.46 -13.71 -9.63
CA ASN A 191 -5.78 -13.26 -10.07
C ASN A 191 -6.83 -13.71 -9.03
N TRP A 192 -7.23 -12.79 -8.15
CA TRP A 192 -8.33 -12.98 -7.23
C TRP A 192 -9.47 -12.01 -7.56
N PRO A 193 -10.28 -12.31 -8.55
CA PRO A 193 -11.32 -11.40 -9.01
C PRO A 193 -12.26 -10.86 -7.94
N PRO A 194 -12.64 -11.65 -6.90
CA PRO A 194 -13.53 -11.16 -5.84
C PRO A 194 -12.82 -10.32 -4.77
N LEU A 195 -11.47 -10.33 -4.74
CA LEU A 195 -10.69 -9.59 -3.75
C LEU A 195 -10.00 -8.38 -4.35
N ARG A 196 -9.88 -7.37 -3.50
CA ARG A 196 -9.04 -6.19 -3.69
C ARG A 196 -8.23 -5.94 -2.43
N PRO A 197 -7.16 -5.16 -2.47
CA PRO A 197 -6.27 -4.94 -1.32
C PRO A 197 -6.97 -4.56 -0.01
N ARG A 198 -8.12 -3.93 -0.08
CA ARG A 198 -8.89 -3.46 1.08
C ARG A 198 -10.26 -4.12 1.19
N THR A 199 -10.46 -5.26 0.57
CA THR A 199 -11.74 -5.98 0.68
C THR A 199 -12.01 -6.37 2.13
N PRO A 200 -13.12 -5.91 2.72
CA PRO A 200 -13.46 -6.26 4.09
C PRO A 200 -13.93 -7.71 4.21
N GLY A 201 -13.88 -8.23 5.44
CA GLY A 201 -14.39 -9.55 5.78
C GLY A 201 -13.33 -10.66 5.72
N ARG A 202 -13.80 -11.91 5.82
CA ARG A 202 -12.94 -13.09 5.87
C ARG A 202 -12.52 -13.52 4.48
N TRP A 203 -11.26 -13.40 4.19
CA TRP A 203 -10.70 -13.79 2.89
C TRP A 203 -10.81 -15.29 2.64
N SER A 204 -10.70 -16.12 3.70
CA SER A 204 -10.91 -17.58 3.59
C SER A 204 -12.31 -17.96 3.09
N GLU A 205 -13.33 -17.18 3.40
CA GLU A 205 -14.70 -17.40 2.93
C GLU A 205 -14.90 -16.85 1.52
N LEU A 206 -14.40 -15.65 1.25
CA LEU A 206 -14.51 -14.99 -0.05
C LEU A 206 -13.77 -15.76 -1.15
N LEU A 207 -12.62 -16.36 -0.82
CA LEU A 207 -11.78 -17.11 -1.77
C LEU A 207 -12.14 -18.60 -1.87
N ARG A 208 -13.03 -19.12 -1.00
CA ARG A 208 -13.40 -20.54 -1.03
C ARG A 208 -13.91 -21.06 -2.39
N PRO A 209 -14.65 -20.26 -3.18
CA PRO A 209 -15.08 -20.68 -4.50
C PRO A 209 -13.95 -20.82 -5.53
N GLU A 210 -12.77 -20.22 -5.26
CA GLU A 210 -11.66 -20.20 -6.21
C GLU A 210 -10.90 -21.51 -6.22
N SER A 211 -10.85 -22.18 -7.36
CA SER A 211 -10.17 -23.48 -7.52
C SER A 211 -8.65 -23.41 -7.32
N SER A 212 -8.06 -22.21 -7.50
CA SER A 212 -6.64 -21.94 -7.30
C SER A 212 -6.25 -21.68 -5.85
N VAL A 213 -7.22 -21.69 -4.94
CA VAL A 213 -7.00 -21.41 -3.52
C VAL A 213 -7.31 -22.64 -2.68
N LEU A 214 -6.49 -22.88 -1.67
CA LEU A 214 -6.71 -23.88 -0.63
C LEU A 214 -6.80 -23.16 0.71
N VAL A 215 -7.81 -23.49 1.49
CA VAL A 215 -7.90 -23.07 2.91
C VAL A 215 -7.55 -24.28 3.77
N SER A 216 -6.50 -24.15 4.57
CA SER A 216 -5.91 -25.21 5.41
C SER A 216 -5.91 -24.82 6.88
N ALA A 217 -5.89 -25.81 7.77
CA ALA A 217 -5.57 -25.60 9.20
C ALA A 217 -4.06 -25.76 9.49
N VAL A 218 -3.28 -26.13 8.48
CA VAL A 218 -1.83 -26.36 8.61
C VAL A 218 -1.07 -25.16 8.05
N PRO A 219 -0.13 -24.57 8.81
CA PRO A 219 0.67 -23.44 8.35
C PRO A 219 1.57 -23.82 7.16
N MET A 220 1.75 -22.86 6.25
CA MET A 220 2.68 -22.97 5.14
C MET A 220 3.38 -21.64 4.90
N THR A 221 4.67 -21.67 4.68
CA THR A 221 5.45 -20.49 4.27
C THR A 221 4.86 -19.88 2.99
N GLY A 222 4.67 -18.56 2.99
CA GLY A 222 4.07 -17.84 1.87
C GLY A 222 2.53 -17.84 1.86
N SER A 223 1.88 -18.43 2.87
CA SER A 223 0.42 -18.36 3.02
C SER A 223 -0.03 -17.11 3.77
N ILE A 224 -1.33 -16.85 3.74
CA ILE A 224 -1.97 -15.86 4.62
C ILE A 224 -2.52 -16.61 5.82
N MET A 225 -2.14 -16.21 7.03
CA MET A 225 -2.75 -16.65 8.27
C MET A 225 -3.92 -15.72 8.59
N GLU A 226 -5.12 -16.26 8.66
CA GLU A 226 -6.34 -15.54 9.03
C GLU A 226 -6.90 -16.11 10.32
N TYR A 227 -7.16 -15.27 11.31
CA TYR A 227 -7.87 -15.67 12.54
C TYR A 227 -8.82 -14.55 13.00
N ASP A 228 -9.77 -14.91 13.85
CA ASP A 228 -10.69 -13.93 14.42
C ASP A 228 -10.10 -13.39 15.73
N ASP A 229 -10.05 -12.07 15.87
CA ASP A 229 -9.72 -11.40 17.13
C ASP A 229 -10.82 -11.58 18.18
N GLU A 230 -10.64 -11.01 19.36
CA GLU A 230 -11.62 -11.06 20.46
C GLU A 230 -12.96 -10.41 20.07
N GLN A 231 -12.96 -9.48 19.12
CA GLN A 231 -14.13 -8.77 18.59
C GLN A 231 -14.76 -9.49 17.41
N LYS A 232 -14.24 -10.66 17.04
CA LYS A 232 -14.63 -11.45 15.85
C LYS A 232 -14.38 -10.76 14.52
N THR A 233 -13.42 -9.84 14.50
CA THR A 233 -12.89 -9.24 13.29
C THR A 233 -11.79 -10.14 12.74
N ALA A 234 -11.76 -10.33 11.43
CA ALA A 234 -10.74 -11.13 10.79
C ALA A 234 -9.42 -10.36 10.72
N GLU A 235 -8.39 -10.91 11.36
CA GLU A 235 -7.01 -10.47 11.28
C GLU A 235 -6.26 -11.28 10.23
N LEU A 236 -5.49 -10.59 9.38
CA LEU A 236 -4.72 -11.17 8.30
C LEU A 236 -3.24 -10.96 8.55
N TRP A 237 -2.44 -12.01 8.40
CA TRP A 237 -0.98 -11.95 8.56
C TRP A 237 -0.30 -12.72 7.43
N TYR A 238 0.86 -12.26 7.01
CA TYR A 238 1.67 -12.99 6.05
C TYR A 238 2.58 -13.98 6.78
N VAL A 239 2.63 -15.25 6.33
CA VAL A 239 3.51 -16.28 6.90
C VAL A 239 4.87 -16.25 6.22
N GLU A 240 5.87 -15.72 6.91
CA GLU A 240 7.24 -15.62 6.42
C GLU A 240 7.96 -16.95 6.39
N SER A 241 7.79 -17.75 7.45
CA SER A 241 8.42 -19.06 7.58
C SER A 241 7.69 -19.97 8.55
N VAL A 242 7.87 -21.29 8.34
CA VAL A 242 7.43 -22.34 9.26
C VAL A 242 8.63 -23.23 9.55
N THR A 243 8.94 -23.47 10.83
CA THR A 243 10.05 -24.32 11.24
C THR A 243 9.61 -25.79 11.34
N PRO A 244 10.56 -26.77 11.38
CA PRO A 244 10.24 -28.18 11.64
C PRO A 244 9.52 -28.42 12.97
N GLU A 245 9.73 -27.56 13.98
CA GLU A 245 9.06 -27.58 15.28
C GLU A 245 7.68 -26.92 15.24
N GLU A 246 7.20 -26.62 14.03
CA GLU A 246 5.91 -25.98 13.77
C GLU A 246 5.76 -24.56 14.39
N SER A 247 6.88 -23.85 14.68
CA SER A 247 6.81 -22.43 14.96
C SER A 247 6.58 -21.64 13.68
N VAL A 248 5.73 -20.62 13.75
CA VAL A 248 5.33 -19.81 12.60
C VAL A 248 5.80 -18.38 12.79
N THR A 249 6.61 -17.86 11.88
CA THR A 249 6.95 -16.44 11.83
C THR A 249 5.97 -15.73 10.92
N ILE A 250 5.32 -14.70 11.44
CA ILE A 250 4.35 -13.88 10.71
C ILE A 250 4.78 -12.42 10.70
N SER A 251 4.36 -11.71 9.67
CA SER A 251 4.61 -10.28 9.49
C SER A 251 3.34 -9.54 9.10
N GLY A 252 3.25 -8.26 9.46
CA GLY A 252 2.11 -7.42 9.12
C GLY A 252 1.96 -6.20 10.01
N PHE A 253 0.89 -5.45 9.79
CA PHE A 253 0.51 -4.31 10.62
C PHE A 253 -0.50 -4.71 11.67
N THR A 254 -0.37 -4.19 12.89
CA THR A 254 -1.34 -4.50 13.96
C THR A 254 -2.64 -3.72 13.75
N GLY A 255 -3.77 -4.35 14.08
CA GLY A 255 -5.08 -3.70 14.02
C GLY A 255 -5.29 -2.67 15.14
N GLU A 256 -4.67 -2.87 16.32
CA GLU A 256 -4.79 -2.01 17.49
C GLU A 256 -3.99 -0.71 17.31
N ASP A 257 -2.69 -0.83 16.99
CA ASP A 257 -1.82 0.31 16.73
C ASP A 257 -1.70 0.50 15.21
N LYS A 258 -2.61 1.27 14.65
CA LYS A 258 -2.70 1.50 13.20
C LYS A 258 -1.36 1.90 12.60
N GLY A 259 -0.91 1.15 11.62
CA GLY A 259 0.36 1.38 10.94
C GLY A 259 1.59 0.84 11.66
N PHE A 260 1.46 0.20 12.83
CA PHE A 260 2.58 -0.41 13.53
C PHE A 260 2.93 -1.76 12.91
N TYR A 261 4.13 -1.84 12.31
CA TYR A 261 4.61 -3.05 11.64
C TYR A 261 5.37 -3.95 12.61
N ILE A 262 5.02 -5.23 12.62
CA ILE A 262 5.72 -6.22 13.42
C ILE A 262 6.03 -7.49 12.63
N VAL A 263 7.13 -8.13 13.03
CA VAL A 263 7.47 -9.50 12.70
C VAL A 263 7.54 -10.27 14.01
N LYS A 264 6.75 -11.31 14.15
CA LYS A 264 6.71 -12.13 15.37
C LYS A 264 6.71 -13.61 15.05
N THR A 265 7.31 -14.40 15.95
CA THR A 265 7.28 -15.88 15.86
C THR A 265 6.32 -16.40 16.92
N LEU A 266 5.37 -17.21 16.49
CA LEU A 266 4.41 -17.91 17.34
C LEU A 266 4.84 -19.38 17.46
N THR A 267 4.86 -19.89 18.67
CA THR A 267 5.02 -21.33 18.94
C THR A 267 3.76 -22.08 18.46
N LYS A 268 3.86 -23.41 18.33
CA LYS A 268 2.71 -24.26 17.97
C LYS A 268 1.52 -24.05 18.93
N ASP A 269 1.78 -23.95 20.23
CA ASP A 269 0.75 -23.76 21.25
C ASP A 269 0.07 -22.39 21.15
N GLU A 270 0.82 -21.35 20.79
CA GLU A 270 0.29 -19.99 20.64
C GLU A 270 -0.61 -19.89 19.42
N TRP A 271 -0.13 -20.27 18.21
CA TRP A 271 -0.93 -20.12 17.02
C TRP A 271 -2.13 -21.08 16.99
N THR A 272 -2.02 -22.29 17.59
CA THR A 272 -3.15 -23.22 17.66
C THR A 272 -4.31 -22.67 18.48
N LYS A 273 -4.04 -21.89 19.53
CA LYS A 273 -5.08 -21.23 20.34
C LYS A 273 -5.90 -20.21 19.53
N LEU A 274 -5.28 -19.59 18.54
CA LEU A 274 -5.95 -18.63 17.65
C LEU A 274 -6.90 -19.31 16.66
N GLN A 275 -6.85 -20.64 16.50
CA GLN A 275 -7.64 -21.42 15.53
C GLN A 275 -7.57 -20.84 14.10
N PRO A 276 -6.37 -20.57 13.56
CA PRO A 276 -6.23 -19.87 12.31
C PRO A 276 -6.65 -20.70 11.11
N ARG A 277 -6.95 -19.99 10.04
CA ARG A 277 -7.08 -20.53 8.69
C ARG A 277 -5.90 -20.04 7.88
N TYR A 278 -5.28 -20.95 7.13
CA TYR A 278 -4.19 -20.59 6.23
C TYR A 278 -4.70 -20.61 4.79
N ILE A 279 -4.61 -19.46 4.12
CA ILE A 279 -5.02 -19.30 2.73
C ILE A 279 -3.78 -19.47 1.86
N ILE A 280 -3.81 -20.49 1.01
CA ILE A 280 -2.69 -20.95 0.22
C ILE A 280 -3.10 -20.88 -1.25
N LYS A 281 -2.25 -20.35 -2.10
CA LYS A 281 -2.40 -20.49 -3.55
C LYS A 281 -1.83 -21.85 -3.98
N LYS A 282 -2.60 -22.59 -4.78
CA LYS A 282 -2.17 -23.86 -5.39
C LYS A 282 -1.26 -23.63 -6.57
#